data_ea43df7271cbca60a94ab303e7cd23dc
#
_entry.id   ea43df7271cbca60a94ab303e7cd23dc
#
_cell.length_a   1.000
_cell.length_b   1.000
_cell.length_c   1.000
_cell.angle_alpha   90.00
_cell.angle_beta   90.00
_cell.angle_gamma   90.00
#
_symmetry.space_group_name_H-M   'P 1'
#
loop_
_entity.id
_entity.type
_entity.pdbx_description
1 polymer ?
#
loop_
_entity_poly.entity_id
_entity_poly.type
_entity_poly.pdbx_seq_one_letter_code
_entity_poly.pdbx_strand_id
1 'polypeptide(L)'
;AGLPSVEGWSRVEGSTPAESDAPPSVDDPSREGESIPTLVEYEIAADSVIGLQVETPVSTRTAEIEDSVEARVTRDVLVADEVAVPAGTRVLGSVVLVEQSGKLRDASRLGVRFHTLVMDEGPEIPIFTETIYREGSPKGRDSVAKIGGAAVGGAILGAIFGGARGAAIGGSIGAAGGTAAAINGEAEPAGLPPGTMLTVRLSRPTVVAVER
;
A
#
# COMPACT_ATOMS: atom_id res chain seq x y z
N ALA A 1 61.67 -30.11 -26.22
CA ALA A 1 61.07 -29.59 -27.40
C ALA A 1 60.55 -28.15 -27.14
N GLY A 2 61.26 -27.20 -27.46
CA GLY A 2 61.39 -26.09 -28.34
C GLY A 2 60.34 -25.01 -28.06
N LEU A 3 60.75 -23.95 -27.33
CA LEU A 3 60.07 -22.64 -27.32
C LEU A 3 60.55 -21.81 -28.48
N PRO A 4 59.71 -21.12 -29.26
CA PRO A 4 60.19 -20.15 -30.24
C PRO A 4 60.47 -18.80 -29.57
N SER A 5 61.63 -18.25 -29.90
CA SER A 5 62.11 -16.92 -29.58
C SER A 5 61.26 -15.84 -30.25
N VAL A 6 61.00 -14.79 -29.57
CA VAL A 6 60.45 -13.53 -30.11
C VAL A 6 61.60 -12.56 -30.32
N GLU A 7 62.03 -12.40 -31.57
CA GLU A 7 62.91 -11.31 -32.03
C GLU A 7 62.05 -10.33 -32.86
N GLY A 8 62.25 -9.05 -32.61
CA GLY A 8 61.81 -8.04 -33.56
C GLY A 8 61.13 -6.78 -32.97
N TRP A 9 61.80 -6.08 -32.07
CA TRP A 9 61.41 -4.69 -31.78
C TRP A 9 62.46 -3.76 -32.49
N SER A 10 62.01 -3.26 -33.62
CA SER A 10 62.74 -2.19 -34.29
C SER A 10 62.41 -0.86 -33.65
N ARG A 11 63.42 -0.24 -33.09
CA ARG A 11 63.43 1.13 -32.62
C ARG A 11 63.37 2.08 -33.83
N VAL A 12 62.31 2.88 -33.91
CA VAL A 12 62.24 4.06 -34.79
C VAL A 12 62.57 5.27 -33.95
N GLU A 13 63.82 5.78 -34.20
CA GLU A 13 64.24 7.08 -33.70
C GLU A 13 63.74 8.16 -34.65
N GLY A 14 63.25 9.24 -34.06
CA GLY A 14 63.28 10.56 -34.69
C GLY A 14 61.95 11.22 -34.94
N SER A 15 61.57 12.07 -34.05
CA SER A 15 61.31 13.48 -34.34
C SER A 15 60.84 14.21 -33.08
N THR A 16 61.60 15.19 -32.74
CA THR A 16 61.54 16.14 -31.65
C THR A 16 60.43 17.23 -31.90
N PRO A 17 60.23 18.12 -31.02
CA PRO A 17 58.85 18.40 -30.45
C PRO A 17 58.27 19.66 -31.08
N ALA A 18 56.97 19.77 -31.10
CA ALA A 18 56.30 21.05 -31.18
C ALA A 18 55.41 21.19 -29.94
N GLU A 19 55.92 21.97 -29.08
CA GLU A 19 55.35 22.78 -28.06
C GLU A 19 53.96 23.28 -28.48
N SER A 20 52.90 22.86 -27.77
CA SER A 20 51.75 23.71 -27.53
C SER A 20 51.14 23.25 -26.21
N ASP A 21 51.67 23.87 -25.21
CA ASP A 21 51.14 24.00 -23.88
C ASP A 21 49.89 24.82 -23.96
N ALA A 22 48.73 24.18 -23.72
CA ALA A 22 47.56 24.80 -23.15
C ALA A 22 46.71 23.68 -22.54
N PRO A 23 46.49 23.64 -21.23
CA PRO A 23 45.47 22.80 -20.68
C PRO A 23 44.11 23.31 -21.21
N PRO A 24 43.21 22.42 -21.64
CA PRO A 24 41.85 22.85 -21.96
C PRO A 24 41.24 23.47 -20.72
N SER A 25 40.92 24.74 -20.83
CA SER A 25 40.08 25.46 -19.87
C SER A 25 38.77 24.70 -19.75
N VAL A 26 38.62 23.95 -18.69
CA VAL A 26 37.36 23.36 -18.26
C VAL A 26 36.57 24.43 -17.49
N ASP A 27 36.15 25.47 -18.22
CA ASP A 27 35.01 26.27 -17.84
C ASP A 27 33.88 25.86 -18.78
N ASP A 28 33.31 24.69 -18.52
CA ASP A 28 31.97 24.36 -18.99
C ASP A 28 30.98 24.70 -17.87
N PRO A 29 30.31 25.87 -17.93
CA PRO A 29 29.31 26.28 -16.97
C PRO A 29 27.97 25.52 -17.14
N SER A 30 27.95 24.45 -17.95
CA SER A 30 26.75 23.69 -18.26
C SER A 30 26.60 22.41 -17.46
N ARG A 31 27.40 22.20 -16.42
CA ARG A 31 27.03 21.28 -15.36
C ARG A 31 26.12 21.99 -14.40
N GLU A 32 24.91 22.34 -14.90
CA GLU A 32 23.76 22.50 -14.05
C GLU A 32 23.72 21.31 -13.12
N GLY A 33 23.86 21.59 -11.82
CA GLY A 33 24.00 20.57 -10.81
C GLY A 33 22.81 19.62 -10.87
N GLU A 34 23.05 18.41 -11.29
CA GLU A 34 22.21 17.28 -10.90
C GLU A 34 22.19 17.32 -9.37
N SER A 35 21.17 17.93 -8.82
CA SER A 35 20.88 17.83 -7.40
C SER A 35 20.67 16.35 -7.13
N ILE A 36 21.65 15.73 -6.52
CA ILE A 36 21.52 14.36 -6.03
C ILE A 36 20.32 14.39 -5.08
N PRO A 37 19.22 13.70 -5.39
CA PRO A 37 18.06 13.68 -4.52
C PRO A 37 18.51 13.17 -3.15
N THR A 38 18.27 13.96 -2.13
CA THR A 38 18.57 13.59 -0.75
C THR A 38 17.45 12.68 -0.27
N LEU A 39 17.75 11.39 -0.11
CA LEU A 39 16.83 10.43 0.51
C LEU A 39 16.78 10.72 2.02
N VAL A 40 15.60 11.00 2.52
CA VAL A 40 15.33 11.14 3.95
C VAL A 40 14.54 9.92 4.40
N GLU A 41 15.05 9.24 5.41
CA GLU A 41 14.40 8.05 5.98
C GLU A 41 13.51 8.46 7.15
N TYR A 42 12.26 8.01 7.11
CA TYR A 42 11.27 8.18 8.18
C TYR A 42 10.90 6.82 8.74
N GLU A 43 11.00 6.67 10.04
CA GLU A 43 10.53 5.48 10.75
C GLU A 43 9.09 5.69 11.22
N ILE A 44 8.16 4.97 10.61
CA ILE A 44 6.78 4.91 11.08
C ILE A 44 6.73 3.87 12.20
N ALA A 45 6.36 4.32 13.40
CA ALA A 45 6.35 3.47 14.59
C ALA A 45 5.33 2.31 14.47
N ALA A 46 5.58 1.22 15.18
CA ALA A 46 4.57 0.21 15.44
C ALA A 46 3.34 0.85 16.11
N ASP A 47 2.18 0.23 15.94
CA ASP A 47 0.87 0.73 16.38
C ASP A 47 0.37 2.00 15.66
N SER A 48 1.15 2.57 14.74
CA SER A 48 0.69 3.65 13.87
C SER A 48 -0.51 3.18 13.03
N VAL A 49 -1.41 4.13 12.77
CA VAL A 49 -2.69 3.87 12.13
C VAL A 49 -2.74 4.55 10.77
N ILE A 50 -3.02 3.78 9.72
CA ILE A 50 -3.13 4.26 8.35
C ILE A 50 -4.58 4.10 7.89
N GLY A 51 -5.18 5.18 7.38
CA GLY A 51 -6.49 5.14 6.74
C GLY A 51 -6.36 4.69 5.30
N LEU A 52 -7.15 3.69 4.90
CA LEU A 52 -7.16 3.13 3.55
C LEU A 52 -8.55 3.18 2.94
N GLN A 53 -8.63 3.34 1.64
CA GLN A 53 -9.82 3.15 0.84
C GLN A 53 -9.60 1.97 -0.12
N VAL A 54 -10.45 0.96 -0.02
CA VAL A 54 -10.37 -0.24 -0.88
C VAL A 54 -10.76 0.10 -2.30
N GLU A 55 -9.98 -0.35 -3.27
CA GLU A 55 -10.27 -0.21 -4.70
C GLU A 55 -10.74 -1.54 -5.31
N THR A 56 -10.10 -2.65 -4.95
CA THR A 56 -10.48 -3.99 -5.42
C THR A 56 -11.66 -4.55 -4.64
N PRO A 57 -12.79 -4.88 -5.28
CA PRO A 57 -13.90 -5.53 -4.58
C PRO A 57 -13.53 -6.95 -4.17
N VAL A 58 -13.74 -7.29 -2.92
CA VAL A 58 -13.50 -8.63 -2.36
C VAL A 58 -14.73 -9.16 -1.66
N SER A 59 -15.11 -10.40 -1.90
CA SER A 59 -16.27 -11.05 -1.29
C SER A 59 -16.01 -12.52 -1.03
N THR A 60 -16.48 -13.06 0.08
CA THR A 60 -16.37 -14.49 0.41
C THR A 60 -17.05 -15.43 -0.59
N ARG A 61 -17.85 -14.90 -1.53
CA ARG A 61 -18.43 -15.71 -2.61
C ARG A 61 -17.43 -16.06 -3.70
N THR A 62 -16.50 -15.17 -3.97
CA THR A 62 -15.60 -15.25 -5.14
C THR A 62 -14.13 -15.23 -4.76
N ALA A 63 -13.79 -14.72 -3.58
CA ALA A 63 -12.41 -14.60 -3.15
C ALA A 63 -11.81 -15.94 -2.74
N GLU A 64 -10.55 -16.10 -3.08
CA GLU A 64 -9.68 -17.19 -2.63
C GLU A 64 -8.60 -16.65 -1.68
N ILE A 65 -7.97 -17.55 -0.92
CA ILE A 65 -6.81 -17.18 -0.10
C ILE A 65 -5.68 -16.77 -1.03
N GLU A 66 -4.96 -15.70 -0.67
CA GLU A 66 -3.89 -15.06 -1.44
C GLU A 66 -4.36 -14.15 -2.60
N ASP A 67 -5.67 -14.00 -2.83
CA ASP A 67 -6.15 -13.00 -3.77
C ASP A 67 -5.63 -11.61 -3.40
N SER A 68 -5.18 -10.89 -4.42
CA SER A 68 -4.64 -9.53 -4.28
C SER A 68 -5.75 -8.52 -4.01
N VAL A 69 -5.50 -7.63 -3.07
CA VAL A 69 -6.40 -6.53 -2.68
C VAL A 69 -5.65 -5.22 -2.78
N GLU A 70 -6.16 -4.30 -3.58
CA GLU A 70 -5.60 -2.95 -3.70
C GLU A 70 -6.43 -1.94 -2.90
N ALA A 71 -5.71 -1.01 -2.29
CA ALA A 71 -6.29 0.12 -1.56
C ALA A 71 -5.41 1.36 -1.75
N ARG A 72 -5.95 2.53 -1.40
CA ARG A 72 -5.21 3.80 -1.36
C ARG A 72 -5.22 4.40 0.02
N VAL A 73 -4.11 5.04 0.35
CA VAL A 73 -4.00 5.85 1.57
C VAL A 73 -4.92 7.06 1.44
N THR A 74 -5.76 7.27 2.45
CA THR A 74 -6.79 8.34 2.42
C THR A 74 -6.28 9.69 2.92
N ARG A 75 -5.19 9.70 3.68
CA ARG A 75 -4.58 10.90 4.28
C ARG A 75 -3.08 10.73 4.42
N ASP A 76 -2.37 11.85 4.38
CA ASP A 76 -0.95 11.86 4.67
C ASP A 76 -0.64 11.21 6.02
N VAL A 77 0.36 10.34 6.02
CA VAL A 77 0.95 9.79 7.25
C VAL A 77 2.15 10.65 7.61
N LEU A 78 2.04 11.33 8.75
CA LEU A 78 3.07 12.25 9.22
C LEU A 78 3.98 11.56 10.23
N VAL A 79 5.27 11.82 10.11
CA VAL A 79 6.31 11.47 11.09
C VAL A 79 7.09 12.73 11.41
N ALA A 80 7.09 13.15 12.68
CA ALA A 80 7.74 14.39 13.12
C ALA A 80 7.30 15.64 12.31
N ASP A 81 6.00 15.76 12.02
CA ASP A 81 5.37 16.82 11.23
C ASP A 81 5.73 16.83 9.73
N GLU A 82 6.46 15.85 9.23
CA GLU A 82 6.76 15.68 7.82
C GLU A 82 5.96 14.51 7.21
N VAL A 83 5.62 14.63 5.92
CA VAL A 83 4.84 13.60 5.20
C VAL A 83 5.75 12.42 4.85
N ALA A 84 5.59 11.32 5.58
CA ALA A 84 6.30 10.07 5.29
C ALA A 84 5.58 9.24 4.20
N VAL A 85 4.23 9.22 4.21
CA VAL A 85 3.43 8.57 3.16
C VAL A 85 2.32 9.52 2.72
N PRO A 86 2.34 10.00 1.47
CA PRO A 86 1.33 10.90 0.97
C PRO A 86 -0.02 10.20 0.77
N ALA A 87 -1.10 10.97 0.88
CA ALA A 87 -2.42 10.52 0.48
C ALA A 87 -2.43 10.11 -0.99
N GLY A 88 -3.18 9.06 -1.33
CA GLY A 88 -3.22 8.50 -2.67
C GLY A 88 -2.21 7.37 -2.90
N THR A 89 -1.20 7.20 -2.03
CA THR A 89 -0.25 6.08 -2.13
C THR A 89 -0.99 4.75 -2.21
N ARG A 90 -0.60 3.93 -3.17
CA ARG A 90 -1.19 2.61 -3.39
C ARG A 90 -0.68 1.62 -2.36
N VAL A 91 -1.58 0.78 -1.87
CA VAL A 91 -1.28 -0.24 -0.86
C VAL A 91 -1.77 -1.59 -1.35
N LEU A 92 -0.88 -2.56 -1.35
CA LEU A 92 -1.18 -3.93 -1.72
C LEU A 92 -1.39 -4.78 -0.48
N GLY A 93 -2.38 -5.63 -0.55
CA GLY A 93 -2.70 -6.62 0.46
C GLY A 93 -3.12 -7.93 -0.15
N SER A 94 -3.42 -8.88 0.69
CA SER A 94 -3.93 -10.19 0.28
C SER A 94 -5.04 -10.69 1.21
N VAL A 95 -5.89 -11.54 0.66
CA VAL A 95 -6.90 -12.27 1.42
C VAL A 95 -6.20 -13.37 2.20
N VAL A 96 -6.38 -13.38 3.52
CA VAL A 96 -5.75 -14.37 4.43
C VAL A 96 -6.75 -15.34 5.05
N LEU A 97 -8.04 -15.03 4.97
CA LEU A 97 -9.12 -15.88 5.48
C LEU A 97 -10.37 -15.73 4.62
N VAL A 98 -10.92 -16.86 4.19
CA VAL A 98 -12.23 -16.95 3.53
C VAL A 98 -13.03 -18.06 4.19
N GLU A 99 -14.06 -17.69 4.94
CA GLU A 99 -15.02 -18.62 5.51
C GLU A 99 -16.39 -18.30 4.93
N GLN A 100 -16.98 -19.26 4.21
CA GLN A 100 -18.33 -19.12 3.67
C GLN A 100 -19.35 -19.51 4.72
N SER A 101 -20.54 -18.91 4.68
CA SER A 101 -21.63 -19.27 5.59
C SER A 101 -22.01 -20.75 5.41
N GLY A 102 -21.93 -21.51 6.48
CA GLY A 102 -22.30 -22.93 6.52
C GLY A 102 -23.83 -23.16 6.57
N LYS A 103 -24.20 -24.47 6.56
CA LYS A 103 -25.61 -24.88 6.68
C LYS A 103 -26.24 -24.60 8.05
N LEU A 104 -25.41 -24.38 9.08
CA LEU A 104 -25.79 -24.21 10.49
C LEU A 104 -25.79 -22.77 10.98
N ARG A 105 -26.22 -21.80 10.16
CA ARG A 105 -26.38 -20.38 10.56
C ARG A 105 -25.07 -19.64 10.87
N ASP A 106 -23.93 -20.15 10.46
CA ASP A 106 -22.66 -19.46 10.67
C ASP A 106 -22.54 -18.27 9.73
N ALA A 107 -22.07 -17.14 10.25
CA ALA A 107 -21.75 -15.97 9.44
C ALA A 107 -20.52 -16.25 8.58
N SER A 108 -20.52 -15.74 7.34
CA SER A 108 -19.30 -15.74 6.53
C SER A 108 -18.27 -14.79 7.12
N ARG A 109 -16.97 -15.11 6.98
CA ARG A 109 -15.87 -14.27 7.46
C ARG A 109 -14.81 -14.09 6.38
N LEU A 110 -14.35 -12.87 6.24
CA LEU A 110 -13.28 -12.46 5.33
C LEU A 110 -12.17 -11.82 6.15
N GLY A 111 -10.93 -12.26 5.95
CA GLY A 111 -9.75 -11.64 6.52
C GLY A 111 -8.85 -11.08 5.42
N VAL A 112 -8.47 -9.81 5.52
CA VAL A 112 -7.55 -9.14 4.60
C VAL A 112 -6.40 -8.54 5.39
N ARG A 113 -5.17 -8.66 4.86
CA ARG A 113 -3.97 -8.06 5.43
C ARG A 113 -3.20 -7.31 4.36
N PHE A 114 -2.80 -6.10 4.66
CA PHE A 114 -1.96 -5.28 3.79
C PHE A 114 -0.49 -5.49 4.13
N HIS A 115 0.36 -5.50 3.09
CA HIS A 115 1.76 -5.88 3.26
C HIS A 115 2.75 -5.03 2.46
N THR A 116 2.30 -4.17 1.52
CA THR A 116 3.21 -3.38 0.68
C THR A 116 2.64 -2.01 0.42
N LEU A 117 3.45 -0.97 0.61
CA LEU A 117 3.19 0.39 0.12
C LEU A 117 3.93 0.54 -1.22
N VAL A 118 3.24 1.07 -2.22
CA VAL A 118 3.80 1.35 -3.55
C VAL A 118 3.82 2.86 -3.73
N MET A 119 5.00 3.44 -3.60
CA MET A 119 5.20 4.88 -3.79
C MET A 119 5.20 5.20 -5.29
N ASP A 120 4.66 6.37 -5.68
CA ASP A 120 4.55 6.75 -7.11
C ASP A 120 5.92 6.89 -7.78
N GLU A 121 6.93 7.39 -7.05
CA GLU A 121 8.30 7.59 -7.52
C GLU A 121 9.30 6.92 -6.56
N GLY A 122 9.12 5.62 -6.26
CA GLY A 122 10.00 4.99 -5.30
C GLY A 122 9.88 3.47 -5.24
N PRO A 123 10.65 2.85 -4.35
CA PRO A 123 10.60 1.41 -4.16
C PRO A 123 9.29 0.97 -3.51
N GLU A 124 8.95 -0.30 -3.70
CA GLU A 124 7.93 -0.97 -2.91
C GLU A 124 8.44 -1.15 -1.47
N ILE A 125 7.66 -0.68 -0.51
CA ILE A 125 8.04 -0.70 0.90
C ILE A 125 7.22 -1.77 1.61
N PRO A 126 7.85 -2.80 2.18
CA PRO A 126 7.14 -3.81 2.94
C PRO A 126 6.61 -3.22 4.26
N ILE A 127 5.33 -3.45 4.52
CA ILE A 127 4.67 -3.10 5.77
C ILE A 127 4.09 -4.35 6.43
N PHE A 128 3.92 -4.29 7.73
CA PHE A 128 3.30 -5.37 8.49
C PHE A 128 2.06 -4.81 9.18
N THR A 129 0.87 -5.19 8.72
CA THR A 129 -0.38 -4.74 9.32
C THR A 129 -1.08 -5.86 10.07
N GLU A 130 -1.95 -5.48 10.99
CA GLU A 130 -2.92 -6.40 11.56
C GLU A 130 -3.92 -6.85 10.48
N THR A 131 -4.47 -8.05 10.65
CA THR A 131 -5.51 -8.57 9.75
C THR A 131 -6.84 -7.90 10.06
N ILE A 132 -7.50 -7.39 9.03
CA ILE A 132 -8.85 -6.86 9.13
C ILE A 132 -9.84 -7.97 8.86
N TYR A 133 -10.76 -8.17 9.80
CA TYR A 133 -11.83 -9.14 9.65
C TYR A 133 -13.16 -8.46 9.30
N ARG A 134 -13.89 -9.06 8.38
CA ARG A 134 -15.26 -8.71 8.05
C ARG A 134 -16.15 -9.92 8.23
N GLU A 135 -17.31 -9.70 8.82
CA GLU A 135 -18.33 -10.73 8.98
C GLU A 135 -19.53 -10.38 8.11
N GLY A 136 -20.06 -11.39 7.44
CA GLY A 136 -21.33 -11.31 6.73
C GLY A 136 -22.51 -11.57 7.67
N SER A 137 -23.72 -11.49 7.14
CA SER A 137 -24.92 -11.78 7.93
C SER A 137 -25.31 -13.25 7.80
N PRO A 138 -25.62 -13.92 8.93
CA PRO A 138 -26.11 -15.31 8.89
C PRO A 138 -27.51 -15.39 8.29
N LYS A 139 -27.91 -16.60 7.84
CA LYS A 139 -29.27 -16.87 7.36
C LYS A 139 -30.27 -16.77 8.53
N GLY A 140 -31.32 -15.99 8.36
CA GLY A 140 -32.45 -15.97 9.28
C GLY A 140 -32.96 -14.57 9.70
N ARG A 141 -34.06 -14.53 10.42
CA ARG A 141 -34.73 -13.30 10.85
C ARG A 141 -33.96 -12.42 11.83
N ASP A 142 -32.93 -12.97 12.47
CA ASP A 142 -32.05 -12.25 13.42
C ASP A 142 -31.04 -11.34 12.72
N SER A 143 -30.98 -11.36 11.39
CA SER A 143 -30.10 -10.53 10.58
C SER A 143 -30.36 -9.04 10.74
N VAL A 144 -31.64 -8.66 11.02
CA VAL A 144 -32.05 -7.25 11.15
C VAL A 144 -31.40 -6.57 12.36
N ALA A 145 -31.18 -7.31 13.46
CA ALA A 145 -30.55 -6.75 14.66
C ALA A 145 -29.03 -6.58 14.53
N LYS A 146 -28.39 -7.37 13.65
CA LYS A 146 -26.93 -7.31 13.44
C LYS A 146 -26.49 -6.33 12.34
N ILE A 147 -27.40 -5.92 11.45
CA ILE A 147 -27.16 -4.84 10.47
C ILE A 147 -26.82 -3.52 11.19
N GLY A 148 -27.38 -3.30 12.38
CA GLY A 148 -26.99 -2.17 13.24
C GLY A 148 -25.52 -2.14 13.62
N GLY A 149 -24.86 -3.31 13.78
CA GLY A 149 -23.44 -3.39 14.18
C GLY A 149 -22.46 -2.92 13.10
N ALA A 150 -22.71 -3.24 11.84
CA ALA A 150 -21.87 -2.80 10.73
C ALA A 150 -22.04 -1.30 10.43
N ALA A 151 -23.28 -0.80 10.55
CA ALA A 151 -23.56 0.64 10.45
C ALA A 151 -22.93 1.42 11.62
N VAL A 152 -22.94 0.86 12.83
CA VAL A 152 -22.32 1.45 14.02
C VAL A 152 -20.79 1.45 13.88
N GLY A 153 -20.19 0.35 13.40
CA GLY A 153 -18.72 0.30 13.17
C GLY A 153 -18.27 1.33 12.15
N GLY A 154 -18.97 1.46 11.02
CA GLY A 154 -18.68 2.47 10.00
C GLY A 154 -18.92 3.90 10.51
N ALA A 155 -19.95 4.10 11.33
CA ALA A 155 -20.22 5.41 11.94
C ALA A 155 -19.17 5.82 12.98
N ILE A 156 -18.70 4.88 13.80
CA ILE A 156 -17.64 5.15 14.79
C ILE A 156 -16.34 5.54 14.09
N LEU A 157 -15.92 4.77 13.07
CA LEU A 157 -14.72 5.09 12.30
C LEU A 157 -14.88 6.42 11.55
N GLY A 158 -16.04 6.63 10.93
CA GLY A 158 -16.37 7.89 10.28
C GLY A 158 -16.37 9.08 11.24
N ALA A 159 -16.83 8.90 12.49
CA ALA A 159 -16.81 9.95 13.51
C ALA A 159 -15.40 10.32 13.95
N ILE A 160 -14.51 9.33 14.10
CA ILE A 160 -13.11 9.56 14.49
C ILE A 160 -12.40 10.41 13.43
N PHE A 161 -12.67 10.19 12.15
CA PHE A 161 -11.94 10.81 11.05
C PHE A 161 -12.63 12.02 10.39
N GLY A 162 -13.93 12.14 10.50
CA GLY A 162 -14.72 13.18 9.83
C GLY A 162 -15.78 13.85 10.72
N GLY A 163 -15.75 13.60 12.01
CA GLY A 163 -16.77 14.12 12.93
C GLY A 163 -18.20 13.67 12.56
N ALA A 164 -19.20 14.50 12.83
CA ALA A 164 -20.60 14.17 12.57
C ALA A 164 -20.90 13.88 11.07
N ARG A 165 -20.21 14.54 10.15
CA ARG A 165 -20.36 14.29 8.70
C ARG A 165 -19.75 12.96 8.29
N GLY A 166 -18.58 12.59 8.84
CA GLY A 166 -17.96 11.30 8.59
C GLY A 166 -18.76 10.15 9.17
N ALA A 167 -19.39 10.33 10.33
CA ALA A 167 -20.29 9.34 10.92
C ALA A 167 -21.52 9.08 10.03
N ALA A 168 -22.11 10.13 9.47
CA ALA A 168 -23.27 10.01 8.58
C ALA A 168 -22.92 9.28 7.27
N ILE A 169 -21.76 9.58 6.68
CA ILE A 169 -21.30 8.95 5.44
C ILE A 169 -20.87 7.49 5.71
N GLY A 170 -20.09 7.23 6.79
CA GLY A 170 -19.68 5.88 7.16
C GLY A 170 -20.87 4.98 7.54
N GLY A 171 -21.86 5.53 8.21
CA GLY A 171 -23.08 4.81 8.57
C GLY A 171 -23.95 4.49 7.36
N SER A 172 -24.08 5.40 6.39
CA SER A 172 -24.89 5.19 5.19
C SER A 172 -24.27 4.17 4.23
N ILE A 173 -22.93 4.16 4.08
CA ILE A 173 -22.22 3.17 3.25
C ILE A 173 -22.31 1.79 3.89
N GLY A 174 -22.19 1.69 5.23
CA GLY A 174 -22.37 0.44 5.96
C GLY A 174 -23.79 -0.10 5.88
N ALA A 175 -24.80 0.79 5.84
CA ALA A 175 -26.21 0.41 5.73
C ALA A 175 -26.62 0.05 4.28
N ALA A 176 -26.08 0.73 3.28
CA ALA A 176 -26.49 0.53 1.87
C ALA A 176 -26.08 -0.84 1.31
N GLY A 177 -24.94 -1.41 1.78
CA GLY A 177 -24.52 -2.77 1.39
C GLY A 177 -25.39 -3.87 2.00
N GLY A 178 -26.00 -3.62 3.16
CA GLY A 178 -26.77 -4.63 3.91
C GLY A 178 -28.22 -4.84 3.47
N THR A 179 -28.83 -3.84 2.84
CA THR A 179 -30.30 -3.84 2.64
C THR A 179 -30.79 -4.74 1.50
N ALA A 180 -29.99 -4.93 0.43
CA ALA A 180 -30.40 -5.68 -0.75
C ALA A 180 -30.50 -7.20 -0.51
N ALA A 181 -29.64 -7.77 0.35
CA ALA A 181 -29.61 -9.20 0.64
C ALA A 181 -30.63 -9.61 1.74
N ALA A 182 -31.03 -8.69 2.60
CA ALA A 182 -31.97 -8.97 3.68
C ALA A 182 -33.38 -9.33 3.20
N ILE A 183 -33.73 -8.93 1.98
CA ILE A 183 -35.10 -9.12 1.43
C ILE A 183 -35.35 -10.58 1.01
N ASN A 184 -34.32 -11.33 0.60
CA ASN A 184 -34.46 -12.67 0.04
C ASN A 184 -34.10 -13.82 1.00
N GLY A 185 -33.78 -13.55 2.27
CA GLY A 185 -33.50 -14.59 3.28
C GLY A 185 -32.24 -15.39 3.04
N GLU A 186 -31.37 -14.98 2.11
CA GLU A 186 -30.06 -15.56 1.88
C GLU A 186 -29.01 -14.96 2.84
N ALA A 187 -27.97 -15.75 3.18
CA ALA A 187 -26.87 -15.22 3.94
C ALA A 187 -26.12 -14.16 3.13
N GLU A 188 -25.89 -13.01 3.74
CA GLU A 188 -25.07 -11.97 3.14
C GLU A 188 -23.58 -12.35 3.23
N PRO A 189 -22.84 -12.36 2.12
CA PRO A 189 -21.41 -12.66 2.15
C PRO A 189 -20.66 -11.55 2.90
N ALA A 190 -19.63 -11.94 3.62
CA ALA A 190 -18.65 -10.96 4.07
C ALA A 190 -17.91 -10.36 2.86
N GLY A 191 -17.73 -9.06 2.84
CA GLY A 191 -17.08 -8.42 1.70
C GLY A 191 -16.59 -7.02 2.00
N LEU A 192 -15.75 -6.54 1.10
CA LEU A 192 -15.20 -5.20 1.04
C LEU A 192 -15.52 -4.64 -0.36
N PRO A 193 -16.63 -3.92 -0.53
CA PRO A 193 -16.91 -3.25 -1.79
C PRO A 193 -15.89 -2.12 -2.04
N PRO A 194 -15.65 -1.74 -3.31
CA PRO A 194 -14.79 -0.62 -3.64
C PRO A 194 -15.31 0.65 -2.99
N GLY A 195 -14.40 1.54 -2.57
CA GLY A 195 -14.73 2.73 -1.82
C GLY A 195 -14.89 2.52 -0.31
N THR A 196 -14.80 1.28 0.18
CA THR A 196 -14.84 1.00 1.62
C THR A 196 -13.64 1.63 2.32
N MET A 197 -13.90 2.45 3.33
CA MET A 197 -12.85 2.99 4.17
C MET A 197 -12.48 2.02 5.28
N LEU A 198 -11.20 1.81 5.46
CA LEU A 198 -10.59 0.95 6.45
C LEU A 198 -9.56 1.72 7.27
N THR A 199 -9.31 1.21 8.45
CA THR A 199 -8.19 1.64 9.28
C THR A 199 -7.34 0.43 9.56
N VAL A 200 -6.06 0.49 9.21
CA VAL A 200 -5.09 -0.56 9.48
C VAL A 200 -4.09 -0.09 10.51
N ARG A 201 -3.68 -0.98 11.40
CA ARG A 201 -2.65 -0.74 12.39
C ARG A 201 -1.38 -1.46 11.96
N LEU A 202 -0.24 -0.78 12.03
CA LEU A 202 1.06 -1.42 11.83
C LEU A 202 1.41 -2.29 13.03
N SER A 203 1.77 -3.53 12.79
CA SER A 203 2.23 -4.46 13.84
C SER A 203 3.73 -4.37 14.10
N ARG A 204 4.47 -3.71 13.22
CA ARG A 204 5.92 -3.49 13.30
C ARG A 204 6.28 -2.12 12.76
N PRO A 205 7.39 -1.51 13.23
CA PRO A 205 7.89 -0.27 12.63
C PRO A 205 8.32 -0.51 11.18
N THR A 206 8.19 0.51 10.37
CA THR A 206 8.55 0.49 8.94
C THR A 206 9.32 1.74 8.59
N VAL A 207 10.42 1.59 7.87
CA VAL A 207 11.22 2.72 7.37
C VAL A 207 10.78 3.05 5.95
N VAL A 208 10.48 4.32 5.72
CA VAL A 208 10.10 4.88 4.43
C VAL A 208 11.15 5.88 4.01
N ALA A 209 11.77 5.70 2.85
CA ALA A 209 12.68 6.66 2.26
C ALA A 209 11.91 7.56 1.27
N VAL A 210 11.97 8.86 1.47
CA VAL A 210 11.32 9.87 0.63
C VAL A 210 12.40 10.75 0.00
N GLU A 211 12.33 10.97 -1.31
CA GLU A 211 13.19 11.93 -2.02
C GLU A 211 12.78 13.36 -1.69
N ARG A 212 13.80 14.21 -1.48
CA ARG A 212 13.60 15.63 -1.15
C ARG A 212 14.38 16.53 -2.09
#